data_1cfb08b44e21ad819c18370c8c066922
#
_entry.id   1cfb08b44e21ad819c18370c8c066922
#
_cell.length_a   1.000
_cell.length_b   1.000
_cell.length_c   1.000
_cell.angle_alpha   90.00
_cell.angle_beta   90.00
_cell.angle_gamma   90.00
#
_symmetry.space_group_name_H-M   'P 1'
#
loop_
_entity.id
_entity.type
_entity.pdbx_description
1 polymer ?
#
loop_
_entity_poly.entity_id
_entity_poly.type
_entity_poly.pdbx_seq_one_letter_code
_entity_poly.pdbx_strand_id
1 'polypeptide(L)'
;MANNLEDRKFICVIPRLRKTPYWLIRRKSYTEEQIVEITVLNDKWKEVDHAKAREAIVRWVRETGNKVLVCPEMTYQVDIMDELLIDPLPDDVQKNVVKRGYWLPDEAASLYSKAFCVLSFECHSPIISLRNGTPAFYLRQPEDTIKGQMYYDLGFNNWVFEINDTTGKQIADRLMEVY
;
A
#
# COMPACT_ATOMS: atom_id res chain seq x y z
N MET A 1 18.52 -5.61 -12.09
CA MET A 1 17.27 -4.90 -11.71
C MET A 1 17.46 -3.42 -11.99
N ALA A 2 16.60 -2.82 -12.80
CA ALA A 2 16.84 -1.50 -13.39
C ALA A 2 16.83 -0.31 -12.39
N ASN A 3 16.57 -0.49 -11.11
CA ASN A 3 16.39 0.59 -10.14
C ASN A 3 17.23 0.45 -8.86
N ASN A 4 18.32 -0.30 -8.88
CA ASN A 4 19.21 -0.52 -7.72
C ASN A 4 18.45 -0.97 -6.45
N LEU A 5 17.43 -1.83 -6.59
CA LEU A 5 16.78 -2.48 -5.47
C LEU A 5 17.60 -3.70 -5.06
N GLU A 6 18.09 -3.72 -3.84
CA GLU A 6 18.83 -4.84 -3.27
C GLU A 6 17.88 -5.74 -2.46
N ASP A 7 18.11 -7.05 -2.52
CA ASP A 7 17.31 -8.04 -1.80
C ASP A 7 17.24 -7.72 -0.31
N ARG A 8 16.03 -7.71 0.24
CA ARG A 8 15.71 -7.39 1.65
C ARG A 8 16.07 -5.97 2.11
N LYS A 9 16.46 -5.08 1.19
CA LYS A 9 16.78 -3.68 1.48
C LYS A 9 15.76 -2.70 0.87
N PHE A 10 14.54 -3.13 0.72
CA PHE A 10 13.44 -2.26 0.35
C PHE A 10 12.10 -2.80 0.87
N ILE A 11 11.15 -1.92 1.04
CA ILE A 11 9.76 -2.25 1.28
C ILE A 11 8.92 -1.92 0.05
N CYS A 12 7.82 -2.66 -0.15
CA CYS A 12 6.80 -2.31 -1.14
C CYS A 12 5.63 -1.61 -0.45
N VAL A 13 5.09 -0.56 -1.07
CA VAL A 13 3.92 0.14 -0.56
C VAL A 13 2.88 0.27 -1.66
N ILE A 14 1.66 -0.21 -1.40
CA ILE A 14 0.57 -0.27 -2.35
C ILE A 14 -0.57 0.66 -1.88
N PRO A 15 -0.88 1.74 -2.63
CA PRO A 15 -1.99 2.63 -2.30
C PRO A 15 -3.34 2.02 -2.66
N ARG A 16 -4.42 2.54 -2.05
CA ARG A 16 -5.79 2.24 -2.46
C ARG A 16 -6.75 3.32 -2.00
N LEU A 17 -7.71 3.65 -2.85
CA LEU A 17 -8.88 4.43 -2.44
C LEU A 17 -9.88 3.51 -1.72
N ARG A 18 -10.64 4.04 -0.75
CA ARG A 18 -11.62 3.27 0.03
C ARG A 18 -12.65 2.58 -0.84
N LYS A 19 -13.08 3.25 -1.92
CA LYS A 19 -13.93 2.67 -2.96
C LYS A 19 -13.19 2.71 -4.29
N THR A 20 -12.94 1.55 -4.87
CA THR A 20 -12.31 1.44 -6.19
C THR A 20 -13.17 2.12 -7.26
N PRO A 21 -12.62 3.05 -8.04
CA PRO A 21 -13.33 3.74 -9.10
C PRO A 21 -13.48 2.85 -10.35
N TYR A 22 -14.33 1.83 -10.26
CA TYR A 22 -14.47 0.82 -11.31
C TYR A 22 -14.92 1.38 -12.67
N TRP A 23 -15.56 2.54 -12.70
CA TRP A 23 -15.91 3.20 -13.96
C TRP A 23 -14.70 3.62 -14.79
N LEU A 24 -13.53 3.80 -14.16
CA LEU A 24 -12.26 4.08 -14.84
C LEU A 24 -11.58 2.83 -15.41
N ILE A 25 -11.89 1.65 -14.88
CA ILE A 25 -11.16 0.41 -15.15
C ILE A 25 -12.01 -0.57 -16.00
N ARG A 26 -13.30 -0.60 -15.74
CA ARG A 26 -14.23 -1.53 -16.37
C ARG A 26 -15.42 -0.75 -16.94
N ARG A 27 -15.98 -1.23 -18.07
CA ARG A 27 -17.25 -0.72 -18.61
C ARG A 27 -18.43 -1.15 -17.74
N LYS A 28 -18.38 -0.84 -16.44
CA LYS A 28 -19.51 -1.01 -15.55
C LYS A 28 -20.23 0.34 -15.49
N SER A 29 -21.52 0.33 -15.79
CA SER A 29 -22.33 1.55 -15.69
C SER A 29 -22.54 1.91 -14.23
N TYR A 30 -22.16 3.13 -13.87
CA TYR A 30 -22.49 3.79 -12.62
C TYR A 30 -23.38 4.98 -12.92
N THR A 31 -24.32 5.29 -12.05
CA THR A 31 -25.06 6.56 -12.15
C THR A 31 -24.15 7.71 -11.74
N GLU A 32 -24.49 8.93 -12.15
CA GLU A 32 -23.75 10.12 -11.74
C GLU A 32 -23.74 10.28 -10.22
N GLU A 33 -24.87 10.00 -9.56
CA GLU A 33 -24.98 10.05 -8.10
C GLU A 33 -24.02 9.06 -7.43
N GLN A 34 -23.91 7.83 -7.94
CA GLN A 34 -22.97 6.83 -7.41
C GLN A 34 -21.52 7.26 -7.58
N ILE A 35 -21.18 7.86 -8.72
CA ILE A 35 -19.82 8.37 -8.97
C ILE A 35 -19.50 9.51 -7.99
N VAL A 36 -20.43 10.44 -7.79
CA VAL A 36 -20.28 11.55 -6.85
C VAL A 36 -20.10 11.03 -5.41
N GLU A 37 -20.96 10.12 -4.96
CA GLU A 37 -20.90 9.54 -3.63
C GLU A 37 -19.54 8.87 -3.35
N ILE A 38 -19.07 8.05 -4.29
CA ILE A 38 -17.77 7.36 -4.17
C ILE A 38 -16.62 8.37 -4.19
N THR A 39 -16.68 9.38 -5.05
CA THR A 39 -15.65 10.41 -5.14
C THR A 39 -15.55 11.20 -3.84
N VAL A 40 -16.68 11.66 -3.30
CA VAL A 40 -16.72 12.38 -2.01
C VAL A 40 -16.14 11.54 -0.86
N LEU A 41 -16.49 10.26 -0.80
CA LEU A 41 -15.93 9.35 0.21
C LEU A 41 -14.41 9.23 0.06
N ASN A 42 -13.93 8.99 -1.16
CA ASN A 42 -12.51 8.84 -1.44
C ASN A 42 -11.73 10.13 -1.12
N ASP A 43 -12.22 11.27 -1.56
CA ASP A 43 -11.57 12.58 -1.32
C ASP A 43 -11.50 12.92 0.17
N LYS A 44 -12.50 12.53 0.93
CA LYS A 44 -12.50 12.71 2.39
C LYS A 44 -11.37 11.94 3.08
N TRP A 45 -11.05 10.75 2.61
CA TRP A 45 -10.19 9.83 3.37
C TRP A 45 -8.83 9.55 2.73
N LYS A 46 -8.66 9.79 1.42
CA LYS A 46 -7.43 9.42 0.70
C LYS A 46 -6.16 9.98 1.37
N GLU A 47 -6.18 11.24 1.76
CA GLU A 47 -5.03 11.87 2.42
C GLU A 47 -4.85 11.34 3.84
N VAL A 48 -5.93 11.23 4.62
CA VAL A 48 -5.89 10.75 6.01
C VAL A 48 -5.31 9.34 6.12
N ASP A 49 -5.74 8.45 5.22
CA ASP A 49 -5.28 7.07 5.22
C ASP A 49 -3.80 6.98 4.79
N HIS A 50 -3.44 7.65 3.69
CA HIS A 50 -2.09 7.53 3.13
C HIS A 50 -1.03 8.30 3.92
N ALA A 51 -1.40 9.37 4.65
CA ALA A 51 -0.50 10.05 5.58
C ALA A 51 0.10 9.08 6.61
N LYS A 52 -0.68 8.10 7.08
CA LYS A 52 -0.22 7.08 8.02
C LYS A 52 0.83 6.14 7.41
N ALA A 53 0.64 5.77 6.15
CA ALA A 53 1.65 4.97 5.43
C ALA A 53 2.93 5.78 5.16
N ARG A 54 2.80 7.08 4.87
CA ARG A 54 3.96 7.97 4.68
C ARG A 54 4.80 8.12 5.95
N GLU A 55 4.19 8.15 7.14
CA GLU A 55 4.97 8.13 8.40
C GLU A 55 5.87 6.90 8.49
N ALA A 56 5.35 5.72 8.12
CA ALA A 56 6.14 4.50 8.08
C ALA A 56 7.24 4.56 7.00
N ILE A 57 6.95 5.11 5.82
CA ILE A 57 7.94 5.34 4.75
C ILE A 57 9.07 6.25 5.24
N VAL A 58 8.74 7.39 5.83
CA VAL A 58 9.72 8.36 6.32
C VAL A 58 10.65 7.73 7.35
N ARG A 59 10.07 7.02 8.30
CA ARG A 59 10.85 6.37 9.34
C ARG A 59 11.73 5.26 8.79
N TRP A 60 11.19 4.40 7.92
CA TRP A 60 11.95 3.36 7.25
C TRP A 60 13.19 3.90 6.53
N VAL A 61 13.01 4.93 5.70
CA VAL A 61 14.12 5.52 4.95
C VAL A 61 15.15 6.15 5.86
N ARG A 62 14.71 6.94 6.85
CA ARG A 62 15.63 7.69 7.72
C ARG A 62 16.42 6.82 8.68
N GLU A 63 15.81 5.74 9.20
CA GLU A 63 16.49 4.87 10.15
C GLU A 63 17.34 3.78 9.46
N THR A 64 16.96 3.35 8.25
CA THR A 64 17.65 2.24 7.58
C THR A 64 18.49 2.66 6.37
N GLY A 65 18.22 3.81 5.76
CA GLY A 65 18.78 4.21 4.47
C GLY A 65 18.27 3.38 3.27
N ASN A 66 17.36 2.46 3.50
CA ASN A 66 16.86 1.54 2.49
C ASN A 66 15.80 2.18 1.60
N LYS A 67 15.51 1.52 0.47
CA LYS A 67 14.56 2.03 -0.53
C LYS A 67 13.11 1.69 -0.23
N VAL A 68 12.23 2.39 -0.91
CA VAL A 68 10.79 2.13 -0.95
C VAL A 68 10.36 1.97 -2.39
N LEU A 69 9.66 0.88 -2.71
CA LEU A 69 9.02 0.67 -3.99
C LEU A 69 7.53 0.97 -3.84
N VAL A 70 7.08 2.08 -4.41
CA VAL A 70 5.64 2.38 -4.53
C VAL A 70 5.13 1.72 -5.81
N CYS A 71 4.14 0.85 -5.67
CA CYS A 71 3.69 -0.03 -6.75
C CYS A 71 2.18 -0.28 -6.71
N PRO A 72 1.55 -0.55 -7.87
CA PRO A 72 0.11 -0.77 -7.93
C PRO A 72 -0.25 -2.25 -7.76
N GLU A 73 -1.50 -2.52 -7.34
CA GLU A 73 -2.20 -3.78 -7.56
C GLU A 73 -3.24 -3.64 -8.68
N MET A 74 -3.81 -2.45 -8.83
CA MET A 74 -4.79 -2.10 -9.86
C MET A 74 -4.32 -0.92 -10.71
N THR A 75 -4.77 -0.86 -11.96
CA THR A 75 -4.30 0.14 -12.94
C THR A 75 -4.50 1.58 -12.51
N TYR A 76 -5.65 1.92 -11.90
CA TYR A 76 -5.93 3.30 -11.44
C TYR A 76 -4.95 3.80 -10.37
N GLN A 77 -4.32 2.87 -9.66
CA GLN A 77 -3.38 3.24 -8.58
C GLN A 77 -2.11 3.89 -9.10
N VAL A 78 -1.75 3.63 -10.37
CA VAL A 78 -0.60 4.28 -11.01
C VAL A 78 -0.76 5.81 -11.00
N ASP A 79 -2.00 6.29 -11.15
CA ASP A 79 -2.31 7.72 -11.23
C ASP A 79 -2.32 8.41 -9.86
N ILE A 80 -2.57 7.65 -8.78
CA ILE A 80 -2.67 8.21 -7.41
C ILE A 80 -1.40 8.04 -6.58
N MET A 81 -0.40 7.30 -7.07
CA MET A 81 0.84 7.05 -6.31
C MET A 81 1.62 8.32 -6.02
N ASP A 82 1.75 9.20 -7.00
CA ASP A 82 2.49 10.45 -6.82
C ASP A 82 1.78 11.33 -5.79
N GLU A 83 0.49 11.64 -6.03
CA GLU A 83 -0.33 12.48 -5.16
C GLU A 83 -0.32 12.00 -3.70
N LEU A 84 -0.49 10.69 -3.47
CA LEU A 84 -0.80 10.17 -2.14
C LEU A 84 0.42 9.64 -1.38
N LEU A 85 1.44 9.14 -2.08
CA LEU A 85 2.56 8.47 -1.42
C LEU A 85 3.94 9.08 -1.72
N ILE A 86 4.12 9.82 -2.82
CA ILE A 86 5.46 10.27 -3.22
C ILE A 86 5.63 11.77 -3.03
N ASP A 87 4.81 12.61 -3.68
CA ASP A 87 4.95 14.07 -3.67
C ASP A 87 4.89 14.69 -2.26
N PRO A 88 4.06 14.18 -1.32
CA PRO A 88 4.02 14.73 0.04
C PRO A 88 5.19 14.32 0.94
N LEU A 89 6.11 13.44 0.48
CA LEU A 89 7.27 13.04 1.27
C LEU A 89 8.34 14.16 1.29
N PRO A 90 9.13 14.25 2.37
CA PRO A 90 10.30 15.12 2.39
C PRO A 90 11.32 14.77 1.30
N ASP A 91 12.02 15.78 0.75
CA ASP A 91 12.99 15.61 -0.34
C ASP A 91 14.10 14.59 -0.05
N ASP A 92 14.54 14.48 1.22
CA ASP A 92 15.54 13.51 1.65
C ASP A 92 15.02 12.07 1.54
N VAL A 93 13.72 11.87 1.71
CA VAL A 93 13.05 10.58 1.63
C VAL A 93 12.70 10.22 0.20
N GLN A 94 12.20 11.18 -0.60
CA GLN A 94 11.83 10.97 -2.01
C GLN A 94 12.97 10.36 -2.83
N LYS A 95 14.23 10.71 -2.56
CA LYS A 95 15.43 10.18 -3.25
C LYS A 95 15.58 8.66 -3.11
N ASN A 96 14.96 8.07 -2.10
CA ASN A 96 14.96 6.63 -1.85
C ASN A 96 13.69 5.93 -2.34
N VAL A 97 12.76 6.66 -2.95
CA VAL A 97 11.51 6.11 -3.47
C VAL A 97 11.67 5.77 -4.95
N VAL A 98 11.22 4.57 -5.29
CA VAL A 98 11.12 4.08 -6.67
C VAL A 98 9.66 3.88 -6.98
N LYS A 99 9.17 4.45 -8.07
CA LYS A 99 7.82 4.23 -8.59
C LYS A 99 7.82 3.11 -9.61
N ARG A 100 6.93 2.14 -9.45
CA ARG A 100 6.65 1.12 -10.47
C ARG A 100 5.31 1.42 -11.14
N GLY A 101 5.30 1.47 -12.45
CA GLY A 101 4.08 1.53 -13.23
C GLY A 101 3.35 0.18 -13.26
N TYR A 102 2.44 0.02 -14.23
CA TYR A 102 1.71 -1.23 -14.41
C TYR A 102 2.65 -2.44 -14.54
N TRP A 103 2.26 -3.55 -13.94
CA TRP A 103 2.95 -4.83 -13.99
C TRP A 103 1.97 -6.01 -13.96
N LEU A 104 2.48 -7.19 -14.26
CA LEU A 104 1.72 -8.42 -14.16
C LEU A 104 1.88 -9.06 -12.77
N PRO A 105 0.95 -9.93 -12.34
CA PRO A 105 0.99 -10.55 -11.01
C PRO A 105 2.27 -11.37 -10.73
N ASP A 106 2.86 -12.00 -11.73
CA ASP A 106 4.11 -12.75 -11.63
C ASP A 106 5.32 -11.84 -11.45
N GLU A 107 5.34 -10.67 -12.10
CA GLU A 107 6.35 -9.63 -11.85
C GLU A 107 6.24 -9.09 -10.42
N ALA A 108 5.00 -8.82 -9.96
CA ALA A 108 4.74 -8.41 -8.59
C ALA A 108 5.23 -9.46 -7.57
N ALA A 109 4.87 -10.72 -7.76
CA ALA A 109 5.31 -11.83 -6.93
C ALA A 109 6.84 -11.94 -6.86
N SER A 110 7.51 -11.79 -8.01
CA SER A 110 8.98 -11.81 -8.11
C SER A 110 9.62 -10.66 -7.32
N LEU A 111 9.04 -9.45 -7.33
CA LEU A 111 9.58 -8.33 -6.56
C LEU A 111 9.22 -8.44 -5.07
N TYR A 112 8.01 -8.86 -4.73
CA TYR A 112 7.63 -9.08 -3.33
C TYR A 112 8.52 -10.11 -2.65
N SER A 113 8.90 -11.20 -3.35
CA SER A 113 9.80 -12.21 -2.79
C SER A 113 11.18 -11.68 -2.38
N LYS A 114 11.58 -10.53 -2.91
CA LYS A 114 12.85 -9.84 -2.63
C LYS A 114 12.71 -8.67 -1.67
N ALA A 115 11.49 -8.19 -1.43
CA ALA A 115 11.25 -7.12 -0.48
C ALA A 115 11.52 -7.58 0.96
N PHE A 116 11.85 -6.64 1.84
CA PHE A 116 11.87 -6.89 3.27
C PHE A 116 10.45 -7.09 3.79
N CYS A 117 9.54 -6.21 3.41
CA CYS A 117 8.14 -6.22 3.84
C CYS A 117 7.25 -5.57 2.77
N VAL A 118 5.97 -5.92 2.77
CA VAL A 118 4.94 -5.27 1.96
C VAL A 118 3.94 -4.57 2.88
N LEU A 119 3.70 -3.27 2.66
CA LEU A 119 2.63 -2.49 3.27
C LEU A 119 1.56 -2.25 2.21
N SER A 120 0.34 -2.72 2.44
CA SER A 120 -0.68 -2.66 1.40
C SER A 120 -2.05 -2.26 1.94
N PHE A 121 -2.68 -1.32 1.26
CA PHE A 121 -4.11 -1.06 1.42
C PHE A 121 -4.97 -2.04 0.61
N GLU A 122 -4.39 -2.80 -0.32
CA GLU A 122 -5.06 -3.86 -1.06
C GLU A 122 -4.89 -5.21 -0.38
N CYS A 123 -5.91 -6.07 -0.48
CA CYS A 123 -5.92 -7.35 0.23
C CYS A 123 -5.16 -8.47 -0.48
N HIS A 124 -4.91 -8.40 -1.80
CA HIS A 124 -4.24 -9.49 -2.52
C HIS A 124 -2.73 -9.41 -2.46
N SER A 125 -2.14 -8.21 -2.47
CA SER A 125 -0.69 -8.04 -2.39
C SER A 125 -0.07 -8.68 -1.15
N PRO A 126 -0.66 -8.57 0.07
CA PRO A 126 -0.18 -9.32 1.22
C PRO A 126 -0.26 -10.84 1.05
N ILE A 127 -1.31 -11.38 0.40
CA ILE A 127 -1.43 -12.82 0.14
C ILE A 127 -0.27 -13.30 -0.75
N ILE A 128 -0.02 -12.56 -1.85
CA ILE A 128 1.07 -12.86 -2.78
C ILE A 128 2.41 -12.79 -2.05
N SER A 129 2.60 -11.78 -1.22
CA SER A 129 3.82 -11.57 -0.43
C SER A 129 4.07 -12.73 0.54
N LEU A 130 3.08 -13.07 1.36
CA LEU A 130 3.16 -14.17 2.33
C LEU A 130 3.41 -15.50 1.65
N ARG A 131 2.76 -15.77 0.49
CA ARG A 131 2.99 -16.99 -0.30
C ARG A 131 4.44 -17.11 -0.77
N ASN A 132 5.12 -15.98 -0.95
CA ASN A 132 6.53 -15.92 -1.38
C ASN A 132 7.51 -15.71 -0.21
N GLY A 133 7.07 -15.91 1.04
CA GLY A 133 7.93 -15.85 2.23
C GLY A 133 8.33 -14.44 2.66
N THR A 134 7.61 -13.42 2.24
CA THR A 134 7.86 -12.04 2.64
C THR A 134 6.76 -11.55 3.59
N PRO A 135 7.12 -10.98 4.76
CA PRO A 135 6.16 -10.37 5.66
C PRO A 135 5.31 -9.29 4.99
N ALA A 136 4.05 -9.18 5.40
CA ALA A 136 3.18 -8.17 4.84
C ALA A 136 2.23 -7.59 5.89
N PHE A 137 2.11 -6.27 5.91
CA PHE A 137 1.13 -5.54 6.70
C PHE A 137 -0.05 -5.13 5.82
N TYR A 138 -1.23 -5.51 6.24
CA TYR A 138 -2.47 -5.10 5.60
C TYR A 138 -3.06 -3.89 6.33
N LEU A 139 -3.11 -2.76 5.63
CA LEU A 139 -3.70 -1.52 6.11
C LEU A 139 -5.18 -1.53 5.73
N ARG A 140 -6.00 -2.19 6.56
CA ARG A 140 -7.39 -2.48 6.26
C ARG A 140 -8.27 -1.24 6.35
N GLN A 141 -9.01 -0.99 5.29
CA GLN A 141 -10.03 0.06 5.24
C GLN A 141 -11.40 -0.51 5.64
N PRO A 142 -12.29 0.27 6.28
CA PRO A 142 -13.62 -0.23 6.70
C PRO A 142 -14.45 -0.80 5.54
N GLU A 143 -14.22 -0.31 4.33
CA GLU A 143 -14.91 -0.72 3.11
C GLU A 143 -14.49 -2.11 2.60
N ASP A 144 -13.46 -2.70 3.16
CA ASP A 144 -12.95 -4.03 2.75
C ASP A 144 -13.81 -5.20 3.22
N THR A 145 -14.69 -4.95 4.18
CA THR A 145 -15.69 -5.92 4.64
C THR A 145 -15.14 -7.34 4.87
N ILE A 146 -15.73 -8.36 4.21
CA ILE A 146 -15.37 -9.76 4.39
C ILE A 146 -13.95 -10.13 3.90
N LYS A 147 -13.42 -9.40 2.93
CA LYS A 147 -12.06 -9.66 2.41
C LYS A 147 -10.99 -9.45 3.49
N GLY A 148 -11.16 -8.43 4.32
CA GLY A 148 -10.27 -8.18 5.44
C GLY A 148 -10.44 -9.18 6.58
N GLN A 149 -11.63 -9.73 6.77
CA GLN A 149 -11.92 -10.71 7.82
C GLN A 149 -11.07 -11.98 7.66
N MET A 150 -10.79 -12.38 6.44
CA MET A 150 -9.95 -13.55 6.14
C MET A 150 -8.61 -13.55 6.90
N TYR A 151 -7.98 -12.38 7.07
CA TYR A 151 -6.70 -12.30 7.77
C TYR A 151 -6.83 -12.64 9.25
N TYR A 152 -7.92 -12.23 9.90
CA TYR A 152 -8.20 -12.57 11.29
C TYR A 152 -8.51 -14.06 11.45
N ASP A 153 -9.30 -14.61 10.54
CA ASP A 153 -9.67 -16.04 10.53
C ASP A 153 -8.45 -16.95 10.35
N LEU A 154 -7.42 -16.46 9.66
CA LEU A 154 -6.14 -17.16 9.47
C LEU A 154 -5.12 -16.88 10.60
N GLY A 155 -5.47 -16.09 11.61
CA GLY A 155 -4.59 -15.80 12.74
C GLY A 155 -3.54 -14.72 12.50
N PHE A 156 -3.68 -13.91 11.44
CA PHE A 156 -2.76 -12.81 11.11
C PHE A 156 -3.10 -11.49 11.82
N ASN A 157 -3.68 -11.53 13.02
CA ASN A 157 -4.14 -10.34 13.74
C ASN A 157 -3.05 -9.27 13.92
N ASN A 158 -1.82 -9.70 14.17
CA ASN A 158 -0.68 -8.79 14.39
C ASN A 158 -0.10 -8.18 13.08
N TRP A 159 -0.67 -8.54 11.95
CA TRP A 159 -0.25 -8.09 10.62
C TRP A 159 -1.32 -7.26 9.91
N VAL A 160 -2.44 -7.00 10.61
CA VAL A 160 -3.55 -6.18 10.12
C VAL A 160 -3.66 -4.92 10.97
N PHE A 161 -3.72 -3.78 10.33
CA PHE A 161 -3.99 -2.50 10.94
C PHE A 161 -5.33 -1.97 10.46
N GLU A 162 -6.31 -1.86 11.35
CA GLU A 162 -7.54 -1.15 11.06
C GLU A 162 -7.21 0.34 10.91
N ILE A 163 -7.29 0.86 9.69
CA ILE A 163 -6.74 2.17 9.37
C ILE A 163 -7.38 3.31 10.17
N ASN A 164 -8.66 3.19 10.54
CA ASN A 164 -9.33 4.19 11.35
C ASN A 164 -8.81 4.26 12.79
N ASP A 165 -8.39 3.12 13.33
CA ASP A 165 -8.01 2.95 14.74
C ASP A 165 -6.48 2.96 14.94
N THR A 166 -5.73 3.03 13.86
CA THR A 166 -4.26 2.96 13.87
C THR A 166 -3.64 4.31 13.50
N THR A 167 -2.59 4.69 14.20
CA THR A 167 -1.76 5.86 13.84
C THR A 167 -0.61 5.45 12.92
N GLY A 168 -0.09 6.41 12.14
CA GLY A 168 1.10 6.17 11.31
C GLY A 168 2.31 5.75 12.16
N LYS A 169 2.44 6.31 13.37
CA LYS A 169 3.48 5.91 14.33
C LYS A 169 3.40 4.42 14.70
N GLN A 170 2.21 3.88 14.95
CA GLN A 170 2.05 2.45 15.27
C GLN A 170 2.45 1.55 14.11
N ILE A 171 2.11 1.93 12.86
CA ILE A 171 2.55 1.21 11.66
C ILE A 171 4.08 1.26 11.55
N ALA A 172 4.67 2.43 11.74
CA ALA A 172 6.10 2.64 11.69
C ALA A 172 6.83 1.86 12.80
N ASP A 173 6.35 1.91 14.04
CA ASP A 173 6.92 1.15 15.17
C ASP A 173 6.94 -0.34 14.84
N ARG A 174 5.82 -0.88 14.35
CA ARG A 174 5.73 -2.31 14.03
C ARG A 174 6.62 -2.71 12.86
N LEU A 175 6.76 -1.85 11.84
CA LEU A 175 7.68 -2.08 10.74
C LEU A 175 9.12 -2.18 11.23
N MET A 176 9.52 -1.30 12.15
CA MET A 176 10.88 -1.29 12.71
C MET A 176 11.12 -2.41 13.73
N GLU A 177 10.09 -2.90 14.42
CA GLU A 177 10.21 -4.07 15.31
C GLU A 177 10.51 -5.37 14.56
N VAL A 178 10.05 -5.48 13.31
CA VAL A 178 10.29 -6.68 12.49
C VAL A 178 11.54 -6.56 11.62
N TYR A 179 12.12 -5.34 11.53
CA TYR A 179 13.39 -5.09 10.88
C TYR A 179 14.56 -5.43 11.80
#